data_ae2bd9476aa8a68f2d2d04f8b3742dbe
#
_entry.id   ae2bd9476aa8a68f2d2d04f8b3742dbe
#
_cell.length_a   1.000
_cell.length_b   1.000
_cell.length_c   1.000
_cell.angle_alpha   90.00
_cell.angle_beta   90.00
_cell.angle_gamma   90.00
#
_symmetry.space_group_name_H-M   'P 1'
#
loop_
_entity.id
_entity.type
_entity.pdbx_description
1 polymer ?
#
loop_
_entity_poly.entity_id
_entity_poly.type
_entity_poly.pdbx_seq_one_letter_code
_entity_poly.pdbx_strand_id
1 'polypeptide(L)'
;SNGGGIRASGPVYEGLEPPIIEDCIVTGNETAEESGGILLYNGQVKRTAVFDNHAATYTGGVGIQAFATLTNVTISGNTASLGGGIEAWGNAHPEVINSIIWDNTPTAVSLFGSGDIDITYSDIEDGWDGEGNIDADPLFTDANSGDYTITGESPCKDAGTADTDGDGNNDITDYNGSSPDMGAFEITIAAPTNFQLYPLETYVLLTWGPVTDDDFQYFLLERSTDVEFAENVVSNYLISNAYEDDDLEYDTEYFYRVSYYASDWSEYSEVLSVTLEWLDVDGDQLPTVYTLHQNYPNPFNPTTQIKYDLPEEAMVSITIYDIMGRSIRSLVNSQQTAGYRSIQWNATNNLGELLSAGMYIYTIQAGEFSQTRKMILLK
;
A
#
# COMPACT_ATOMS: atom_id res chain seq x y z
N SER A 1 5.83 -13.15 -44.52
CA SER A 1 6.05 -13.51 -43.12
C SER A 1 4.71 -13.62 -42.45
N ASN A 2 4.47 -14.70 -41.73
CA ASN A 2 3.15 -15.06 -41.21
C ASN A 2 2.86 -14.49 -39.82
N GLY A 3 3.48 -13.42 -39.38
CA GLY A 3 3.22 -12.77 -38.11
C GLY A 3 4.02 -11.47 -38.00
N GLY A 4 3.39 -10.41 -37.49
CA GLY A 4 4.04 -9.11 -37.31
C GLY A 4 4.90 -9.06 -36.07
N GLY A 5 4.30 -9.31 -34.90
CA GLY A 5 4.96 -9.22 -33.59
C GLY A 5 5.53 -10.55 -33.11
N ILE A 6 4.74 -11.33 -32.38
CA ILE A 6 5.17 -12.58 -31.75
C ILE A 6 4.47 -13.77 -32.40
N ARG A 7 5.24 -14.82 -32.70
CA ARG A 7 4.69 -16.12 -33.07
C ARG A 7 5.15 -17.18 -32.07
N ALA A 8 4.20 -17.79 -31.37
CA ALA A 8 4.47 -18.83 -30.39
C ALA A 8 3.85 -20.16 -30.84
N SER A 9 4.66 -21.22 -30.86
CA SER A 9 4.22 -22.57 -31.15
C SER A 9 4.89 -23.52 -30.17
N GLY A 10 4.10 -24.14 -29.32
CA GLY A 10 4.56 -25.13 -28.36
C GLY A 10 4.40 -26.55 -28.85
N PRO A 11 5.12 -27.54 -28.32
CA PRO A 11 4.92 -28.93 -28.60
C PRO A 11 3.60 -29.39 -28.01
N VAL A 12 2.86 -30.20 -28.78
CA VAL A 12 1.63 -30.87 -28.37
C VAL A 12 1.95 -32.26 -27.75
N TYR A 13 3.16 -32.40 -27.16
CA TYR A 13 3.62 -33.69 -26.60
C TYR A 13 3.53 -33.67 -25.07
N GLU A 14 3.07 -34.80 -24.50
CA GLU A 14 3.01 -35.00 -23.06
C GLU A 14 4.39 -34.71 -22.40
N GLY A 15 4.42 -33.84 -21.40
CA GLY A 15 5.59 -33.53 -20.55
C GLY A 15 6.43 -32.33 -20.97
N LEU A 16 5.98 -31.51 -21.92
CA LEU A 16 6.59 -30.21 -22.22
C LEU A 16 5.56 -29.12 -22.00
N GLU A 17 5.97 -28.09 -21.21
CA GLU A 17 5.13 -26.93 -20.94
C GLU A 17 4.92 -26.09 -22.21
N PRO A 18 3.70 -25.56 -22.43
CA PRO A 18 3.44 -24.66 -23.55
C PRO A 18 4.22 -23.33 -23.38
N PRO A 19 4.51 -22.63 -24.48
CA PRO A 19 5.17 -21.32 -24.38
C PRO A 19 4.27 -20.34 -23.62
N ILE A 20 4.92 -19.47 -22.80
CA ILE A 20 4.28 -18.40 -22.07
C ILE A 20 4.78 -17.06 -22.59
N ILE A 21 3.87 -16.15 -22.88
CA ILE A 21 4.13 -14.73 -23.15
C ILE A 21 3.57 -13.98 -21.96
N GLU A 22 4.40 -13.31 -21.20
CA GLU A 22 4.02 -12.73 -19.93
C GLU A 22 4.69 -11.37 -19.72
N ASP A 23 3.98 -10.44 -19.07
CA ASP A 23 4.47 -9.10 -18.75
C ASP A 23 5.03 -8.32 -19.95
N CYS A 24 4.33 -8.42 -21.10
CA CYS A 24 4.80 -7.88 -22.36
C CYS A 24 3.88 -6.76 -22.88
N ILE A 25 4.46 -5.89 -23.70
CA ILE A 25 3.73 -4.93 -24.54
C ILE A 25 4.05 -5.27 -26.00
N VAL A 26 3.00 -5.57 -26.78
CA VAL A 26 3.09 -5.93 -28.20
C VAL A 26 2.31 -4.89 -29.00
N THR A 27 3.02 -3.96 -29.64
CA THR A 27 2.40 -2.80 -30.27
C THR A 27 3.05 -2.41 -31.59
N GLY A 28 2.28 -1.78 -32.47
CA GLY A 28 2.78 -1.17 -33.70
C GLY A 28 3.30 -2.14 -34.75
N ASN A 29 2.93 -3.42 -34.66
CA ASN A 29 3.39 -4.43 -35.61
C ASN A 29 2.44 -4.52 -36.80
N GLU A 30 3.02 -4.75 -37.99
CA GLU A 30 2.30 -4.87 -39.24
C GLU A 30 2.58 -6.20 -39.94
N THR A 31 1.54 -6.81 -40.51
CA THR A 31 1.68 -8.01 -41.36
C THR A 31 0.74 -7.96 -42.57
N ALA A 32 1.14 -8.60 -43.65
CA ALA A 32 0.31 -8.73 -44.81
C ALA A 32 -0.72 -9.89 -44.70
N GLU A 33 -0.54 -10.81 -43.80
CA GLU A 33 -1.29 -12.06 -43.74
C GLU A 33 -1.92 -12.36 -42.38
N GLU A 34 -1.29 -13.19 -41.52
CA GLU A 34 -1.96 -13.87 -40.41
C GLU A 34 -2.29 -12.94 -39.20
N SER A 35 -1.32 -12.61 -38.35
CA SER A 35 -1.60 -11.86 -37.13
C SER A 35 -0.65 -10.70 -36.95
N GLY A 36 -1.18 -9.50 -36.70
CA GLY A 36 -0.38 -8.29 -36.48
C GLY A 36 0.38 -8.35 -35.16
N GLY A 37 -0.33 -8.61 -34.06
CA GLY A 37 0.26 -8.69 -32.74
C GLY A 37 0.84 -10.07 -32.43
N ILE A 38 0.03 -11.02 -31.98
CA ILE A 38 0.44 -12.34 -31.53
C ILE A 38 -0.24 -13.44 -32.36
N LEU A 39 0.53 -14.44 -32.79
CA LEU A 39 0.03 -15.65 -33.38
C LEU A 39 0.34 -16.87 -32.51
N LEU A 40 -0.68 -17.48 -31.93
CA LEU A 40 -0.58 -18.65 -31.06
C LEU A 40 -1.02 -19.93 -31.78
N TYR A 41 -0.15 -20.91 -31.83
CA TYR A 41 -0.54 -22.29 -32.17
C TYR A 41 -0.92 -23.08 -30.91
N ASN A 42 -0.31 -22.76 -29.80
CA ASN A 42 -0.55 -23.30 -28.47
C ASN A 42 0.23 -22.46 -27.46
N GLY A 43 -0.32 -22.18 -26.29
CA GLY A 43 0.42 -21.40 -25.29
C GLY A 43 -0.44 -20.59 -24.35
N GLN A 44 0.22 -19.79 -23.56
CA GLN A 44 -0.41 -18.89 -22.60
C GLN A 44 0.06 -17.45 -22.85
N VAL A 45 -0.86 -16.51 -22.67
CA VAL A 45 -0.56 -15.07 -22.63
C VAL A 45 -1.08 -14.54 -21.31
N LYS A 46 -0.21 -13.89 -20.54
CA LYS A 46 -0.54 -13.37 -19.21
C LYS A 46 -0.07 -11.94 -19.04
N ARG A 47 -0.82 -11.10 -18.37
CA ARG A 47 -0.47 -9.70 -18.04
C ARG A 47 0.22 -8.99 -19.19
N THR A 48 -0.39 -9.08 -20.37
CA THR A 48 0.20 -8.61 -21.62
C THR A 48 -0.76 -7.69 -22.36
N ALA A 49 -0.26 -6.51 -22.76
CA ALA A 49 -1.02 -5.58 -23.58
C ALA A 49 -0.67 -5.74 -25.06
N VAL A 50 -1.69 -5.90 -25.91
CA VAL A 50 -1.58 -6.08 -27.37
C VAL A 50 -2.40 -5.00 -28.05
N PHE A 51 -1.75 -3.96 -28.56
CA PHE A 51 -2.48 -2.81 -29.09
C PHE A 51 -1.83 -2.18 -30.32
N ASP A 52 -2.64 -1.46 -31.10
CA ASP A 52 -2.20 -0.75 -32.32
C ASP A 52 -1.46 -1.64 -33.32
N ASN A 53 -1.79 -2.93 -33.40
CA ASN A 53 -1.22 -3.82 -34.39
C ASN A 53 -2.14 -3.94 -35.63
N HIS A 54 -1.55 -4.18 -36.78
CA HIS A 54 -2.26 -4.24 -38.04
C HIS A 54 -1.98 -5.53 -38.83
N ALA A 55 -3.03 -6.18 -39.29
CA ALA A 55 -2.94 -7.24 -40.30
C ALA A 55 -3.77 -6.87 -41.53
N ALA A 56 -3.19 -6.97 -42.72
CA ALA A 56 -3.94 -6.63 -43.93
C ALA A 56 -5.09 -7.61 -44.19
N THR A 57 -5.06 -8.82 -43.64
CA THR A 57 -6.05 -9.85 -43.93
C THR A 57 -6.76 -10.40 -42.67
N TYR A 58 -6.07 -11.15 -41.81
CA TYR A 58 -6.74 -11.94 -40.78
C TYR A 58 -6.93 -11.22 -39.48
N THR A 59 -5.99 -11.31 -38.54
CA THR A 59 -6.15 -10.83 -37.17
C THR A 59 -5.24 -9.66 -36.83
N GLY A 60 -5.79 -8.56 -36.36
CA GLY A 60 -4.99 -7.42 -35.89
C GLY A 60 -4.22 -7.73 -34.61
N GLY A 61 -4.93 -8.17 -33.57
CA GLY A 61 -4.41 -8.45 -32.24
C GLY A 61 -3.86 -9.87 -32.08
N VAL A 62 -4.69 -10.82 -31.63
CA VAL A 62 -4.28 -12.19 -31.27
C VAL A 62 -5.00 -13.23 -32.11
N GLY A 63 -4.26 -13.92 -32.98
CA GLY A 63 -4.74 -15.07 -33.78
C GLY A 63 -4.42 -16.38 -33.08
N ILE A 64 -5.41 -17.30 -32.94
CA ILE A 64 -5.28 -18.56 -32.22
C ILE A 64 -5.67 -19.74 -33.09
N GLN A 65 -4.78 -20.74 -33.21
CA GLN A 65 -4.96 -21.89 -34.05
C GLN A 65 -5.19 -23.21 -33.31
N ALA A 66 -5.03 -23.25 -31.99
CA ALA A 66 -5.22 -24.43 -31.17
C ALA A 66 -5.67 -24.07 -29.76
N PHE A 67 -5.19 -24.77 -28.73
CA PHE A 67 -5.49 -24.48 -27.34
C PHE A 67 -4.59 -23.35 -26.84
N ALA A 68 -5.19 -22.30 -26.25
CA ALA A 68 -4.48 -21.22 -25.64
C ALA A 68 -5.28 -20.67 -24.43
N THR A 69 -4.58 -20.15 -23.47
CA THR A 69 -5.20 -19.36 -22.37
C THR A 69 -4.69 -17.94 -22.40
N LEU A 70 -5.58 -16.99 -22.28
CA LEU A 70 -5.29 -15.56 -22.14
C LEU A 70 -5.82 -15.11 -20.78
N THR A 71 -4.95 -14.70 -19.90
CA THR A 71 -5.32 -14.27 -18.53
C THR A 71 -4.77 -12.89 -18.26
N ASN A 72 -5.62 -11.96 -17.83
CA ASN A 72 -5.25 -10.57 -17.62
C ASN A 72 -4.55 -9.96 -18.84
N VAL A 73 -5.26 -9.92 -19.99
CA VAL A 73 -4.74 -9.38 -21.25
C VAL A 73 -5.58 -8.18 -21.70
N THR A 74 -4.92 -7.12 -22.13
CA THR A 74 -5.59 -5.99 -22.79
C THR A 74 -5.33 -6.06 -24.28
N ILE A 75 -6.39 -6.17 -25.10
CA ILE A 75 -6.32 -6.20 -26.55
C ILE A 75 -7.13 -5.03 -27.09
N SER A 76 -6.47 -3.98 -27.59
CA SER A 76 -7.15 -2.74 -27.95
C SER A 76 -6.55 -2.06 -29.17
N GLY A 77 -7.37 -1.34 -29.94
CA GLY A 77 -6.90 -0.54 -31.09
C GLY A 77 -6.29 -1.36 -32.23
N ASN A 78 -6.45 -2.68 -32.26
CA ASN A 78 -5.90 -3.50 -33.32
C ASN A 78 -6.82 -3.54 -34.54
N THR A 79 -6.23 -3.62 -35.72
CA THR A 79 -6.98 -3.52 -36.99
C THR A 79 -6.65 -4.65 -37.95
N ALA A 80 -7.69 -5.18 -38.63
CA ALA A 80 -7.53 -6.12 -39.72
C ALA A 80 -8.71 -6.06 -40.69
N SER A 81 -8.70 -6.88 -41.74
CA SER A 81 -9.87 -7.02 -42.62
C SER A 81 -10.93 -7.98 -42.07
N LEU A 82 -10.58 -8.93 -41.21
CA LEU A 82 -11.48 -9.99 -40.70
C LEU A 82 -11.66 -9.90 -39.19
N GLY A 83 -10.62 -10.07 -38.37
CA GLY A 83 -10.67 -10.01 -36.91
C GLY A 83 -9.79 -8.92 -36.36
N GLY A 84 -10.37 -7.91 -35.70
CA GLY A 84 -9.58 -6.82 -35.07
C GLY A 84 -8.85 -7.29 -33.83
N GLY A 85 -9.58 -7.77 -32.82
CA GLY A 85 -9.05 -8.18 -31.51
C GLY A 85 -8.54 -9.61 -31.47
N ILE A 86 -9.40 -10.56 -31.10
CA ILE A 86 -9.10 -12.04 -31.10
C ILE A 86 -9.77 -12.73 -32.25
N GLU A 87 -9.07 -13.66 -32.86
CA GLU A 87 -9.64 -14.57 -33.83
C GLU A 87 -9.24 -16.03 -33.54
N ALA A 88 -10.23 -16.91 -33.33
CA ALA A 88 -10.02 -18.35 -33.16
C ALA A 88 -10.26 -19.10 -34.46
N TRP A 89 -9.28 -19.87 -34.93
CA TRP A 89 -9.29 -20.52 -36.23
C TRP A 89 -9.45 -22.04 -36.18
N GLY A 90 -10.17 -22.59 -37.16
CA GLY A 90 -10.26 -24.03 -37.36
C GLY A 90 -11.04 -24.70 -36.24
N ASN A 91 -10.39 -25.48 -35.41
CA ASN A 91 -10.94 -26.15 -34.23
C ASN A 91 -10.29 -25.58 -32.93
N ALA A 92 -9.84 -24.34 -32.95
CA ALA A 92 -9.29 -23.70 -31.75
C ALA A 92 -10.37 -23.55 -30.68
N HIS A 93 -9.97 -23.69 -29.43
CA HIS A 93 -10.82 -23.56 -28.27
C HIS A 93 -10.03 -22.86 -27.16
N PRO A 94 -9.74 -21.57 -27.32
CA PRO A 94 -9.06 -20.78 -26.28
C PRO A 94 -9.97 -20.44 -25.12
N GLU A 95 -9.36 -20.23 -23.95
CA GLU A 95 -9.97 -19.66 -22.77
C GLU A 95 -9.43 -18.23 -22.55
N VAL A 96 -10.31 -17.29 -22.29
CA VAL A 96 -9.97 -15.88 -22.02
C VAL A 96 -10.60 -15.47 -20.69
N ILE A 97 -9.78 -14.99 -19.78
CA ILE A 97 -10.19 -14.70 -18.40
C ILE A 97 -9.60 -13.35 -17.98
N ASN A 98 -10.36 -12.57 -17.21
CA ASN A 98 -9.91 -11.28 -16.66
C ASN A 98 -9.33 -10.34 -17.73
N SER A 99 -9.88 -10.27 -18.92
CA SER A 99 -9.26 -9.56 -20.03
C SER A 99 -10.14 -8.41 -20.54
N ILE A 100 -9.52 -7.43 -21.20
CA ILE A 100 -10.20 -6.32 -21.87
C ILE A 100 -9.97 -6.46 -23.37
N ILE A 101 -11.06 -6.49 -24.16
CA ILE A 101 -11.03 -6.58 -25.63
C ILE A 101 -11.89 -5.43 -26.17
N TRP A 102 -11.26 -4.29 -26.47
CA TRP A 102 -11.96 -3.03 -26.73
C TRP A 102 -11.36 -2.26 -27.90
N ASP A 103 -12.20 -1.52 -28.62
CA ASP A 103 -11.80 -0.65 -29.75
C ASP A 103 -10.98 -1.36 -30.84
N ASN A 104 -11.33 -2.62 -31.14
CA ASN A 104 -10.68 -3.39 -32.20
C ASN A 104 -11.55 -3.40 -33.48
N THR A 105 -10.93 -3.22 -34.63
CA THR A 105 -11.66 -3.12 -35.89
C THR A 105 -11.32 -4.27 -36.84
N PRO A 106 -12.32 -5.01 -37.39
CA PRO A 106 -13.77 -4.70 -37.40
C PRO A 106 -14.55 -5.24 -36.17
N THR A 107 -13.98 -6.14 -35.35
CA THR A 107 -14.67 -6.78 -34.22
C THR A 107 -13.72 -7.06 -33.07
N ALA A 108 -14.23 -7.09 -31.86
CA ALA A 108 -13.49 -7.52 -30.67
C ALA A 108 -13.12 -9.01 -30.80
N VAL A 109 -14.09 -9.88 -31.09
CA VAL A 109 -13.90 -11.31 -31.21
C VAL A 109 -14.44 -11.83 -32.55
N SER A 110 -13.71 -12.74 -33.20
CA SER A 110 -14.16 -13.43 -34.38
C SER A 110 -13.83 -14.91 -34.34
N LEU A 111 -14.71 -15.75 -34.99
CA LEU A 111 -14.54 -17.19 -35.09
C LEU A 111 -14.46 -17.56 -36.56
N PHE A 112 -13.47 -18.37 -36.94
CA PHE A 112 -13.30 -18.84 -38.30
C PHE A 112 -13.26 -20.39 -38.36
N GLY A 113 -14.22 -21.00 -39.02
CA GLY A 113 -14.33 -22.43 -39.09
C GLY A 113 -15.28 -23.00 -38.04
N SER A 114 -14.87 -24.04 -37.32
CA SER A 114 -15.61 -24.67 -36.22
C SER A 114 -15.01 -24.36 -34.84
N GLY A 115 -14.20 -23.34 -34.78
CA GLY A 115 -13.61 -22.85 -33.49
C GLY A 115 -14.69 -22.35 -32.56
N ASP A 116 -14.37 -22.38 -31.29
CA ASP A 116 -15.17 -21.87 -30.19
C ASP A 116 -14.24 -21.07 -29.27
N ILE A 117 -14.76 -20.30 -28.34
CA ILE A 117 -13.98 -19.54 -27.38
C ILE A 117 -14.77 -19.37 -26.10
N ASP A 118 -14.17 -19.73 -24.98
CA ASP A 118 -14.71 -19.47 -23.65
C ASP A 118 -14.14 -18.18 -23.12
N ILE A 119 -14.99 -17.20 -22.78
CA ILE A 119 -14.59 -15.91 -22.19
C ILE A 119 -15.37 -15.71 -20.92
N THR A 120 -14.67 -15.44 -19.83
CA THR A 120 -15.25 -15.19 -18.51
C THR A 120 -14.54 -14.01 -17.81
N TYR A 121 -15.26 -13.32 -16.94
CA TYR A 121 -14.73 -12.20 -16.14
C TYR A 121 -13.95 -11.17 -16.96
N SER A 122 -14.48 -10.84 -18.14
CA SER A 122 -13.78 -10.00 -19.14
C SER A 122 -14.71 -8.90 -19.67
N ASP A 123 -14.09 -7.80 -20.10
CA ASP A 123 -14.79 -6.69 -20.74
C ASP A 123 -14.63 -6.77 -22.26
N ILE A 124 -15.73 -6.97 -22.96
CA ILE A 124 -15.73 -7.21 -24.40
C ILE A 124 -16.69 -6.23 -25.07
N GLU A 125 -16.16 -5.40 -25.96
CA GLU A 125 -16.95 -4.50 -26.79
C GLU A 125 -17.96 -5.28 -27.64
N ASP A 126 -19.20 -4.79 -27.68
CA ASP A 126 -20.38 -5.42 -28.28
C ASP A 126 -20.90 -6.66 -27.52
N GLY A 127 -20.29 -6.99 -26.36
CA GLY A 127 -20.71 -8.04 -25.43
C GLY A 127 -20.34 -9.46 -25.86
N TRP A 128 -20.18 -10.35 -24.90
CA TRP A 128 -19.97 -11.79 -25.08
C TRP A 128 -20.60 -12.57 -23.93
N ASP A 129 -21.36 -13.63 -24.24
CA ASP A 129 -21.96 -14.50 -23.23
C ASP A 129 -20.89 -15.22 -22.42
N GLY A 130 -20.92 -15.10 -21.09
CA GLY A 130 -19.99 -15.74 -20.16
C GLY A 130 -20.15 -15.22 -18.72
N GLU A 131 -19.70 -16.02 -17.76
CA GLU A 131 -19.76 -15.61 -16.36
C GLU A 131 -18.89 -14.39 -16.09
N GLY A 132 -19.43 -13.38 -15.43
CA GLY A 132 -18.68 -12.18 -15.03
C GLY A 132 -18.30 -11.24 -16.18
N ASN A 133 -18.69 -11.53 -17.42
CA ASN A 133 -18.42 -10.65 -18.56
C ASN A 133 -19.24 -9.35 -18.49
N ILE A 134 -18.61 -8.26 -18.93
CA ILE A 134 -19.25 -6.96 -19.07
C ILE A 134 -19.04 -6.40 -20.48
N ASP A 135 -19.84 -5.38 -20.84
CA ASP A 135 -19.73 -4.59 -22.05
C ASP A 135 -19.86 -3.12 -21.64
N ALA A 136 -18.75 -2.52 -21.24
CA ALA A 136 -18.71 -1.17 -20.72
C ALA A 136 -17.38 -0.50 -21.08
N ASP A 137 -17.38 0.82 -21.32
CA ASP A 137 -16.16 1.57 -21.61
C ASP A 137 -15.13 1.32 -20.48
N PRO A 138 -13.97 0.74 -20.78
CA PRO A 138 -12.95 0.42 -19.77
C PRO A 138 -12.31 1.66 -19.13
N LEU A 139 -12.58 2.85 -19.61
CA LEU A 139 -12.05 4.12 -19.12
C LEU A 139 -10.51 4.11 -19.02
N PHE A 140 -9.85 3.77 -20.11
CA PHE A 140 -8.38 3.83 -20.20
C PHE A 140 -7.85 5.23 -19.88
N THR A 141 -6.72 5.32 -19.22
CA THR A 141 -6.09 6.57 -18.78
C THR A 141 -5.76 7.49 -19.95
N ASP A 142 -5.08 7.01 -20.99
CA ASP A 142 -4.83 7.74 -22.24
C ASP A 142 -4.49 6.79 -23.39
N ALA A 143 -5.48 6.09 -23.92
CA ALA A 143 -5.32 5.15 -25.02
C ALA A 143 -4.66 5.79 -26.26
N ASN A 144 -4.91 7.08 -26.53
CA ASN A 144 -4.31 7.79 -27.67
C ASN A 144 -2.79 7.94 -27.55
N SER A 145 -2.24 7.90 -26.34
CA SER A 145 -0.80 7.94 -26.09
C SER A 145 -0.21 6.56 -25.81
N GLY A 146 -1.01 5.49 -25.93
CA GLY A 146 -0.61 4.10 -25.66
C GLY A 146 -0.65 3.74 -24.18
N ASP A 147 -1.32 4.51 -23.33
CA ASP A 147 -1.54 4.21 -21.92
C ASP A 147 -2.89 3.49 -21.75
N TYR A 148 -2.84 2.17 -21.70
CA TYR A 148 -3.98 1.29 -21.53
C TYR A 148 -4.18 0.83 -20.08
N THR A 149 -3.61 1.54 -19.10
CA THR A 149 -4.02 1.40 -17.70
C THR A 149 -5.45 1.91 -17.55
N ILE A 150 -6.22 1.32 -16.64
CA ILE A 150 -7.59 1.77 -16.37
C ILE A 150 -7.60 2.83 -15.27
N THR A 151 -8.62 3.68 -15.24
CA THR A 151 -8.80 4.68 -14.18
C THR A 151 -9.48 4.09 -12.95
N GLY A 152 -9.42 4.77 -11.80
CA GLY A 152 -10.09 4.34 -10.57
C GLY A 152 -11.61 4.21 -10.66
N GLU A 153 -12.24 4.86 -11.68
CA GLU A 153 -13.69 4.78 -11.95
C GLU A 153 -14.04 3.71 -13.00
N SER A 154 -13.06 2.95 -13.47
CA SER A 154 -13.28 1.92 -14.49
C SER A 154 -14.22 0.81 -14.01
N PRO A 155 -15.16 0.35 -14.84
CA PRO A 155 -15.97 -0.84 -14.54
C PRO A 155 -15.15 -2.14 -14.52
N CYS A 156 -13.92 -2.12 -15.04
CA CYS A 156 -12.99 -3.25 -15.05
C CYS A 156 -12.22 -3.39 -13.73
N LYS A 157 -12.26 -2.34 -12.87
CA LYS A 157 -11.59 -2.35 -11.57
C LYS A 157 -12.24 -3.36 -10.63
N ASP A 158 -11.44 -4.19 -9.96
CA ASP A 158 -11.91 -5.22 -9.02
C ASP A 158 -12.98 -6.18 -9.60
N ALA A 159 -13.06 -6.30 -10.93
CA ALA A 159 -14.14 -7.02 -11.61
C ALA A 159 -13.72 -8.40 -12.17
N GLY A 160 -12.47 -8.77 -12.07
CA GLY A 160 -11.94 -10.07 -12.42
C GLY A 160 -12.15 -11.14 -11.34
N THR A 161 -11.62 -12.33 -11.56
CA THR A 161 -11.61 -13.44 -10.61
C THR A 161 -10.19 -13.85 -10.25
N ALA A 162 -9.95 -14.14 -8.97
CA ALA A 162 -8.68 -14.71 -8.51
C ALA A 162 -8.60 -16.22 -8.72
N ASP A 163 -9.75 -16.93 -8.73
CA ASP A 163 -9.89 -18.35 -9.02
C ASP A 163 -10.18 -18.50 -10.51
N THR A 164 -9.17 -18.79 -11.31
CA THR A 164 -9.26 -18.79 -12.77
C THR A 164 -9.66 -20.16 -13.35
N ASP A 165 -9.59 -21.24 -12.58
CA ASP A 165 -9.97 -22.59 -13.00
C ASP A 165 -11.24 -23.10 -12.29
N GLY A 166 -11.80 -22.34 -11.35
CA GLY A 166 -13.05 -22.64 -10.67
C GLY A 166 -12.94 -23.75 -9.63
N ASP A 167 -11.74 -24.03 -9.11
CA ASP A 167 -11.50 -25.08 -8.12
C ASP A 167 -11.75 -24.63 -6.67
N GLY A 168 -12.01 -23.34 -6.46
CA GLY A 168 -12.26 -22.69 -5.16
C GLY A 168 -11.00 -22.19 -4.46
N ASN A 169 -9.85 -22.21 -5.12
CA ASN A 169 -8.62 -21.63 -4.64
C ASN A 169 -8.19 -20.47 -5.55
N ASN A 170 -7.51 -19.49 -5.00
CA ASN A 170 -7.01 -18.38 -5.79
C ASN A 170 -5.73 -18.78 -6.53
N ASP A 171 -5.73 -18.66 -7.86
CA ASP A 171 -4.57 -18.78 -8.74
C ASP A 171 -3.80 -17.48 -8.83
N ILE A 172 -4.51 -16.34 -8.78
CA ILE A 172 -3.94 -15.00 -8.77
C ILE A 172 -3.94 -14.51 -7.32
N THR A 173 -2.77 -14.14 -6.81
CA THR A 173 -2.59 -13.67 -5.43
C THR A 173 -1.92 -12.31 -5.35
N ASP A 174 -1.49 -11.77 -6.49
CA ASP A 174 -0.80 -10.49 -6.62
C ASP A 174 -1.72 -9.51 -7.35
N TYR A 175 -2.63 -8.89 -6.58
CA TYR A 175 -3.55 -7.85 -7.04
C TYR A 175 -3.87 -6.89 -5.89
N ASN A 176 -4.32 -5.70 -6.25
CA ASN A 176 -4.83 -4.70 -5.31
C ASN A 176 -6.36 -4.75 -5.27
N GLY A 177 -6.94 -4.37 -4.12
CA GLY A 177 -8.39 -4.31 -4.01
C GLY A 177 -9.06 -5.61 -3.60
N SER A 178 -10.33 -5.78 -3.97
CA SER A 178 -11.17 -6.92 -3.57
C SER A 178 -11.06 -8.12 -4.49
N SER A 179 -10.64 -7.90 -5.73
CA SER A 179 -10.44 -8.90 -6.80
C SER A 179 -9.42 -8.35 -7.79
N PRO A 180 -8.81 -9.19 -8.65
CA PRO A 180 -7.98 -8.72 -9.75
C PRO A 180 -8.76 -7.77 -10.68
N ASP A 181 -8.09 -6.78 -11.22
CA ASP A 181 -8.63 -5.96 -12.29
C ASP A 181 -8.74 -6.79 -13.59
N MET A 182 -9.71 -6.47 -14.44
CA MET A 182 -9.68 -6.96 -15.79
C MET A 182 -8.63 -6.21 -16.61
N GLY A 183 -7.94 -6.94 -17.50
CA GLY A 183 -6.90 -6.39 -18.37
C GLY A 183 -5.48 -6.67 -17.89
N ALA A 184 -4.50 -6.08 -18.60
CA ALA A 184 -3.08 -6.37 -18.43
C ALA A 184 -2.44 -5.67 -17.22
N PHE A 185 -3.10 -4.69 -16.66
CA PHE A 185 -2.55 -3.80 -15.64
C PHE A 185 -3.48 -3.70 -14.44
N GLU A 186 -2.95 -3.95 -13.26
CA GLU A 186 -3.61 -3.62 -12.00
C GLU A 186 -3.51 -2.12 -11.71
N ILE A 187 -4.57 -1.54 -11.16
CA ILE A 187 -4.52 -0.17 -10.64
C ILE A 187 -3.64 -0.15 -9.41
N THR A 188 -2.66 0.73 -9.44
CA THR A 188 -1.84 1.02 -8.26
C THR A 188 -2.11 2.45 -7.78
N ILE A 189 -2.53 2.60 -6.55
CA ILE A 189 -2.66 3.89 -5.91
C ILE A 189 -1.31 4.26 -5.33
N ALA A 190 -0.73 5.38 -5.79
CA ALA A 190 0.61 5.78 -5.39
C ALA A 190 0.73 5.96 -3.87
N ALA A 191 1.84 5.54 -3.30
CA ALA A 191 2.15 5.72 -1.88
C ALA A 191 2.13 7.18 -1.44
N PRO A 192 1.92 7.47 -0.14
CA PRO A 192 2.10 8.81 0.40
C PRO A 192 3.49 9.37 0.08
N THR A 193 3.55 10.60 -0.42
CA THR A 193 4.81 11.24 -0.81
C THR A 193 5.59 11.77 0.40
N ASN A 194 6.89 12.05 0.24
CA ASN A 194 7.73 12.72 1.24
C ASN A 194 7.69 12.06 2.63
N PHE A 195 7.68 10.72 2.67
CA PHE A 195 7.82 10.02 3.93
C PHE A 195 9.19 10.30 4.53
N GLN A 196 9.23 10.85 5.74
CA GLN A 196 10.44 11.26 6.42
C GLN A 196 10.41 10.85 7.89
N LEU A 197 11.59 10.53 8.42
CA LEU A 197 11.80 10.09 9.77
C LEU A 197 12.84 10.99 10.43
N TYR A 198 12.52 11.53 11.61
CA TYR A 198 13.39 12.39 12.40
C TYR A 198 13.60 11.78 13.78
N PRO A 199 14.78 11.19 14.05
CA PRO A 199 15.10 10.71 15.39
C PRO A 199 15.33 11.90 16.35
N LEU A 200 14.68 11.84 17.49
CA LEU A 200 14.82 12.79 18.58
C LEU A 200 15.30 12.02 19.82
N GLU A 201 15.68 12.72 20.88
CA GLU A 201 16.32 12.07 22.04
C GLU A 201 15.52 10.91 22.66
N THR A 202 14.20 10.94 22.59
CA THR A 202 13.33 9.98 23.27
C THR A 202 12.18 9.45 22.41
N TYR A 203 12.07 9.89 21.18
CA TYR A 203 11.02 9.48 20.25
C TYR A 203 11.45 9.71 18.81
N VAL A 204 10.70 9.18 17.89
CA VAL A 204 10.87 9.41 16.46
C VAL A 204 9.66 10.18 15.95
N LEU A 205 9.90 11.30 15.27
CA LEU A 205 8.86 12.01 14.54
C LEU A 205 8.84 11.49 13.09
N LEU A 206 7.68 11.02 12.65
CA LEU A 206 7.43 10.60 11.28
C LEU A 206 6.48 11.60 10.63
N THR A 207 6.76 11.96 9.37
CA THR A 207 5.91 12.86 8.58
C THR A 207 5.82 12.38 7.15
N TRP A 208 4.71 12.69 6.47
CA TRP A 208 4.51 12.39 5.06
C TRP A 208 3.63 13.43 4.39
N GLY A 209 3.55 13.39 3.06
CA GLY A 209 2.74 14.32 2.28
C GLY A 209 1.25 14.14 2.54
N PRO A 210 0.45 15.20 2.36
CA PRO A 210 -1.00 15.09 2.40
C PRO A 210 -1.50 14.30 1.19
N VAL A 211 -2.58 13.56 1.38
CA VAL A 211 -3.35 12.92 0.32
C VAL A 211 -4.48 13.87 -0.09
N THR A 212 -4.66 14.03 -1.39
CA THR A 212 -5.71 14.89 -1.99
C THR A 212 -6.86 14.10 -2.59
N ASP A 213 -6.91 12.81 -2.34
CA ASP A 213 -7.98 11.93 -2.76
C ASP A 213 -9.26 12.28 -1.98
N ASP A 214 -10.36 12.51 -2.68
CA ASP A 214 -11.65 12.91 -2.09
C ASP A 214 -12.25 11.79 -1.22
N ASP A 215 -11.89 10.52 -1.47
CA ASP A 215 -12.34 9.35 -0.74
C ASP A 215 -11.38 8.95 0.40
N PHE A 216 -10.34 9.76 0.67
CA PHE A 216 -9.38 9.50 1.74
C PHE A 216 -10.08 9.25 3.09
N GLN A 217 -9.70 8.17 3.77
CA GLN A 217 -10.23 7.81 5.08
C GLN A 217 -9.17 7.90 6.19
N TYR A 218 -8.03 7.24 6.01
CA TYR A 218 -6.94 7.23 6.99
C TYR A 218 -5.61 6.78 6.37
N PHE A 219 -4.53 7.10 7.06
CA PHE A 219 -3.21 6.51 6.85
C PHE A 219 -3.03 5.27 7.73
N LEU A 220 -2.31 4.29 7.23
CA LEU A 220 -1.78 3.16 7.99
C LEU A 220 -0.26 3.31 8.07
N LEU A 221 0.22 3.67 9.28
CA LEU A 221 1.64 3.66 9.59
C LEU A 221 1.98 2.36 10.30
N GLU A 222 2.90 1.61 9.75
CA GLU A 222 3.41 0.37 10.34
C GLU A 222 4.83 0.54 10.83
N ARG A 223 5.10 -0.05 12.00
CA ARG A 223 6.42 -0.20 12.60
C ARG A 223 6.71 -1.68 12.82
N SER A 224 7.93 -2.12 12.53
CA SER A 224 8.39 -3.48 12.82
C SER A 224 9.86 -3.47 13.24
N THR A 225 10.32 -4.54 13.89
CA THR A 225 11.74 -4.86 14.06
C THR A 225 12.26 -5.80 12.96
N ASP A 226 11.38 -6.17 12.02
CA ASP A 226 11.68 -6.97 10.84
C ASP A 226 11.45 -6.12 9.59
N VAL A 227 12.48 -6.01 8.73
CA VAL A 227 12.46 -5.20 7.50
C VAL A 227 11.39 -5.67 6.50
N GLU A 228 11.04 -6.96 6.52
CA GLU A 228 10.01 -7.54 5.65
C GLU A 228 8.60 -7.40 6.24
N PHE A 229 8.47 -6.87 7.45
CA PHE A 229 7.20 -6.72 8.17
C PHE A 229 6.42 -8.03 8.33
N ALA A 230 7.11 -9.17 8.41
CA ALA A 230 6.50 -10.48 8.62
C ALA A 230 6.19 -10.75 10.11
N GLU A 231 6.94 -10.12 11.03
CA GLU A 231 6.80 -10.30 12.47
C GLU A 231 6.85 -8.96 13.22
N ASN A 232 6.29 -8.91 14.42
CA ASN A 232 6.33 -7.76 15.35
C ASN A 232 5.79 -6.46 14.76
N VAL A 233 4.79 -6.54 13.89
CA VAL A 233 4.18 -5.38 13.26
C VAL A 233 3.24 -4.67 14.23
N VAL A 234 3.46 -3.38 14.41
CA VAL A 234 2.56 -2.46 15.14
C VAL A 234 1.94 -1.52 14.11
N SER A 235 0.60 -1.55 14.01
CA SER A 235 -0.17 -0.78 13.03
C SER A 235 -0.90 0.38 13.69
N ASN A 236 -0.73 1.59 13.17
CA ASN A 236 -1.37 2.81 13.64
C ASN A 236 -2.24 3.42 12.53
N TYR A 237 -3.54 3.56 12.78
CA TYR A 237 -4.50 4.19 11.86
C TYR A 237 -4.65 5.67 12.20
N LEU A 238 -4.31 6.55 11.27
CA LEU A 238 -4.11 7.98 11.51
C LEU A 238 -4.89 8.82 10.50
N ILE A 239 -5.43 9.95 10.92
CA ILE A 239 -6.01 10.97 10.02
C ILE A 239 -5.04 12.15 9.81
N SER A 240 -3.93 12.19 10.54
CA SER A 240 -2.87 13.19 10.45
C SER A 240 -1.73 12.64 9.61
N ASN A 241 -1.06 13.49 8.88
CA ASN A 241 0.15 13.18 8.12
C ASN A 241 1.44 13.34 8.95
N ALA A 242 1.33 13.17 10.26
CA ALA A 242 2.46 13.13 11.19
C ALA A 242 2.15 12.24 12.40
N TYR A 243 3.17 11.58 12.94
CA TYR A 243 3.09 10.70 14.11
C TYR A 243 4.36 10.80 14.93
N GLU A 244 4.21 10.83 16.25
CA GLU A 244 5.32 10.77 17.21
C GLU A 244 5.29 9.36 17.85
N ASP A 245 6.34 8.58 17.60
CA ASP A 245 6.51 7.25 18.20
C ASP A 245 7.48 7.33 19.37
N ASP A 246 6.95 7.21 20.59
CA ASP A 246 7.68 7.28 21.84
C ASP A 246 7.75 5.92 22.59
N ASP A 247 7.19 4.87 21.99
CA ASP A 247 7.19 3.50 22.50
C ASP A 247 8.32 2.68 21.85
N LEU A 248 9.56 3.18 22.00
CA LEU A 248 10.75 2.59 21.38
C LEU A 248 11.76 2.16 22.43
N GLU A 249 12.38 1.01 22.21
CA GLU A 249 13.53 0.56 22.98
C GLU A 249 14.83 1.09 22.35
N TYR A 250 15.78 1.55 23.18
CA TYR A 250 17.09 1.96 22.71
C TYR A 250 17.87 0.75 22.18
N ASP A 251 18.83 1.01 21.30
CA ASP A 251 19.67 -0.01 20.65
C ASP A 251 18.90 -1.06 19.86
N THR A 252 17.62 -0.77 19.56
CA THR A 252 16.76 -1.60 18.71
C THR A 252 16.51 -0.89 17.40
N GLU A 253 16.74 -1.57 16.27
CA GLU A 253 16.42 -1.05 14.95
C GLU A 253 14.93 -1.26 14.66
N TYR A 254 14.26 -0.18 14.29
CA TYR A 254 12.86 -0.18 13.87
C TYR A 254 12.75 0.27 12.42
N PHE A 255 11.88 -0.41 11.71
CA PHE A 255 11.52 -0.14 10.32
C PHE A 255 10.12 0.46 10.27
N TYR A 256 9.90 1.42 9.37
CA TYR A 256 8.64 2.12 9.21
C TYR A 256 8.26 2.18 7.74
N ARG A 257 6.96 2.03 7.48
CA ARG A 257 6.35 2.29 6.19
C ARG A 257 4.95 2.88 6.40
N VAL A 258 4.46 3.61 5.42
CA VAL A 258 3.14 4.22 5.47
C VAL A 258 2.40 3.99 4.16
N SER A 259 1.13 3.65 4.25
CA SER A 259 0.16 3.63 3.16
C SER A 259 -1.08 4.42 3.56
N TYR A 260 -2.06 4.55 2.68
CA TYR A 260 -3.35 5.11 3.04
C TYR A 260 -4.48 4.30 2.41
N TYR A 261 -5.66 4.43 2.99
CA TYR A 261 -6.90 3.89 2.48
C TYR A 261 -7.83 5.03 2.04
N ALA A 262 -8.31 4.93 0.80
CA ALA A 262 -9.33 5.79 0.23
C ALA A 262 -10.52 4.93 -0.21
N SER A 263 -10.78 4.80 -1.51
CA SER A 263 -11.63 3.74 -2.06
C SER A 263 -10.94 2.37 -2.03
N ASP A 264 -9.61 2.37 -1.99
CA ASP A 264 -8.74 1.21 -1.91
C ASP A 264 -7.43 1.56 -1.20
N TRP A 265 -6.52 0.55 -1.02
CA TRP A 265 -5.21 0.74 -0.43
C TRP A 265 -4.21 1.32 -1.44
N SER A 266 -3.43 2.30 -0.98
CA SER A 266 -2.25 2.75 -1.73
C SER A 266 -1.11 1.74 -1.56
N GLU A 267 -0.13 1.82 -2.46
CA GLU A 267 1.18 1.24 -2.22
C GLU A 267 1.76 1.75 -0.89
N TYR A 268 2.64 0.96 -0.29
CA TYR A 268 3.46 1.42 0.83
C TYR A 268 4.56 2.35 0.35
N SER A 269 4.90 3.33 1.18
CA SER A 269 6.12 4.14 0.99
C SER A 269 7.38 3.28 0.99
N GLU A 270 8.50 3.88 0.61
CA GLU A 270 9.80 3.30 0.95
C GLU A 270 9.90 2.99 2.46
N VAL A 271 10.65 1.94 2.80
CA VAL A 271 10.91 1.57 4.19
C VAL A 271 12.02 2.47 4.72
N LEU A 272 11.76 3.16 5.83
CA LEU A 272 12.76 3.93 6.57
C LEU A 272 13.11 3.19 7.85
N SER A 273 14.36 3.25 8.28
CA SER A 273 14.79 2.65 9.54
C SER A 273 15.43 3.67 10.49
N VAL A 274 15.37 3.34 11.77
CA VAL A 274 16.01 4.10 12.83
C VAL A 274 16.41 3.19 13.98
N THR A 275 17.55 3.50 14.58
CA THR A 275 17.95 2.99 15.90
C THR A 275 18.11 4.20 16.80
N LEU A 276 17.35 4.26 17.90
CA LEU A 276 17.63 5.23 18.95
C LEU A 276 18.82 4.70 19.75
N GLU A 277 19.97 5.28 19.48
CA GLU A 277 21.16 4.93 20.26
C GLU A 277 21.04 5.51 21.67
N TRP A 278 21.32 4.69 22.67
CA TRP A 278 21.62 5.23 23.97
C TRP A 278 22.91 6.06 23.81
N LEU A 279 22.79 7.38 23.80
CA LEU A 279 23.97 8.22 23.89
C LEU A 279 24.63 7.91 25.24
N ASP A 280 25.48 6.91 25.24
CA ASP A 280 26.51 6.76 26.25
C ASP A 280 27.48 7.92 25.98
N VAL A 281 27.17 9.07 26.56
CA VAL A 281 28.10 10.19 26.59
C VAL A 281 29.26 9.67 27.40
N ASP A 282 30.31 9.29 26.71
CA ASP A 282 31.58 8.92 27.32
C ASP A 282 31.82 9.74 28.60
N GLY A 283 31.73 9.06 29.73
CA GLY A 283 32.12 9.55 31.04
C GLY A 283 31.27 10.71 31.59
N ASP A 284 30.33 10.38 32.47
CA ASP A 284 29.88 11.21 33.59
C ASP A 284 29.58 12.70 33.32
N GLN A 285 28.91 13.06 32.24
CA GLN A 285 28.28 14.38 32.20
C GLN A 285 26.94 14.33 32.94
N LEU A 286 27.02 14.40 34.26
CA LEU A 286 25.88 14.72 35.08
C LEU A 286 25.28 16.05 34.60
N PRO A 287 23.96 16.25 34.70
CA PRO A 287 23.37 17.55 34.46
C PRO A 287 24.17 18.64 35.18
N THR A 288 24.45 19.74 34.51
CA THR A 288 25.21 20.82 35.09
C THR A 288 24.34 21.83 35.87
N VAL A 289 23.01 21.73 35.66
CA VAL A 289 22.00 22.59 36.27
C VAL A 289 20.77 21.78 36.66
N TYR A 290 20.10 22.19 37.74
CA TYR A 290 18.79 21.68 38.07
C TYR A 290 17.77 22.15 37.04
N THR A 291 16.94 21.23 36.51
CA THR A 291 15.88 21.56 35.56
C THR A 291 14.62 20.74 35.85
N LEU A 292 13.46 21.38 35.75
CA LEU A 292 12.17 20.68 35.67
C LEU A 292 11.65 20.86 34.25
N HIS A 293 11.48 19.75 33.51
CA HIS A 293 10.97 19.79 32.14
C HIS A 293 9.45 19.91 32.10
N GLN A 294 8.91 20.31 30.95
CA GLN A 294 7.48 20.25 30.69
C GLN A 294 7.06 18.78 30.68
N ASN A 295 5.94 18.49 31.37
CA ASN A 295 5.38 17.14 31.29
C ASN A 295 4.95 16.80 29.86
N TYR A 296 5.08 15.55 29.48
CA TYR A 296 4.68 15.05 28.18
C TYR A 296 3.95 13.70 28.31
N PRO A 297 2.84 13.53 27.56
CA PRO A 297 2.13 14.53 26.77
C PRO A 297 1.52 15.67 27.63
N ASN A 298 1.29 16.85 27.02
CA ASN A 298 0.55 17.96 27.63
C ASN A 298 -0.16 18.78 26.53
N PRO A 299 -1.50 18.72 26.40
CA PRO A 299 -2.44 18.05 27.30
C PRO A 299 -2.31 16.53 27.32
N PHE A 300 -2.77 15.86 28.40
CA PHE A 300 -2.62 14.42 28.62
C PHE A 300 -3.94 13.73 29.03
N ASN A 301 -4.04 12.39 28.82
CA ASN A 301 -5.23 11.59 29.18
C ASN A 301 -4.88 10.11 29.36
N PRO A 302 -5.01 9.50 30.53
CA PRO A 302 -4.87 10.11 31.84
C PRO A 302 -3.42 10.18 32.31
N THR A 303 -2.44 9.73 31.51
CA THR A 303 -1.05 9.51 31.89
C THR A 303 -0.13 10.57 31.29
N THR A 304 0.86 11.01 32.07
CA THR A 304 1.92 11.91 31.62
C THR A 304 3.22 11.62 32.34
N GLN A 305 4.35 11.93 31.71
CA GLN A 305 5.68 11.82 32.28
C GLN A 305 6.23 13.21 32.66
N ILE A 306 6.85 13.31 33.81
CA ILE A 306 7.53 14.50 34.30
C ILE A 306 9.02 14.17 34.38
N LYS A 307 9.86 14.87 33.60
CA LYS A 307 11.32 14.73 33.61
C LYS A 307 11.97 15.88 34.41
N TYR A 308 13.10 15.57 35.03
CA TYR A 308 13.90 16.57 35.81
C TYR A 308 15.35 16.13 35.90
N ASP A 309 16.24 17.11 36.01
CA ASP A 309 17.68 16.95 36.00
C ASP A 309 18.27 17.35 37.34
N LEU A 310 19.17 16.50 37.84
CA LEU A 310 19.85 16.71 39.13
C LEU A 310 21.36 16.76 38.89
N PRO A 311 22.03 17.93 39.04
CA PRO A 311 23.47 18.02 38.85
C PRO A 311 24.27 17.40 40.03
N GLU A 312 23.63 17.20 41.17
CA GLU A 312 24.20 16.58 42.35
C GLU A 312 23.14 15.82 43.14
N GLU A 313 23.57 15.01 44.09
CA GLU A 313 22.67 14.29 44.98
C GLU A 313 21.86 15.29 45.84
N ALA A 314 20.55 15.14 45.85
CA ALA A 314 19.63 16.02 46.55
C ALA A 314 18.42 15.32 47.16
N MET A 315 17.84 15.90 48.19
CA MET A 315 16.50 15.54 48.63
C MET A 315 15.50 16.16 47.68
N VAL A 316 14.77 15.29 46.91
CA VAL A 316 13.84 15.73 45.88
C VAL A 316 12.40 15.51 46.36
N SER A 317 11.57 16.54 46.16
CA SER A 317 10.13 16.49 46.36
C SER A 317 9.46 16.98 45.08
N ILE A 318 8.57 16.15 44.50
CA ILE A 318 7.69 16.56 43.39
C ILE A 318 6.25 16.43 43.84
N THR A 319 5.51 17.53 43.82
CA THR A 319 4.13 17.57 44.28
C THR A 319 3.23 18.21 43.24
N ILE A 320 2.07 17.58 43.05
CA ILE A 320 0.99 18.08 42.19
C ILE A 320 0.00 18.88 43.02
N TYR A 321 -0.44 20.01 42.46
CA TYR A 321 -1.41 20.92 43.07
C TYR A 321 -2.57 21.18 42.10
N ASP A 322 -3.73 21.51 42.66
CA ASP A 322 -4.81 22.11 41.88
C ASP A 322 -4.58 23.63 41.70
N ILE A 323 -5.46 24.28 40.94
CA ILE A 323 -5.40 25.72 40.69
C ILE A 323 -5.64 26.57 41.93
N MET A 324 -6.13 25.99 43.02
CA MET A 324 -6.31 26.65 44.32
C MET A 324 -5.08 26.50 45.22
N GLY A 325 -4.03 25.81 44.74
CA GLY A 325 -2.81 25.54 45.49
C GLY A 325 -2.93 24.43 46.54
N ARG A 326 -3.97 23.62 46.48
CA ARG A 326 -4.13 22.44 47.36
C ARG A 326 -3.30 21.29 46.82
N SER A 327 -2.49 20.67 47.70
CA SER A 327 -1.72 19.48 47.34
C SER A 327 -2.67 18.32 46.99
N ILE A 328 -2.48 17.76 45.82
CA ILE A 328 -3.27 16.61 45.26
C ILE A 328 -2.48 15.32 45.42
N ARG A 329 -1.23 15.31 45.00
CA ARG A 329 -0.37 14.12 45.05
C ARG A 329 1.10 14.46 45.24
N SER A 330 1.77 13.71 46.09
CA SER A 330 3.23 13.69 46.16
C SER A 330 3.72 12.53 45.29
N LEU A 331 4.47 12.84 44.24
CA LEU A 331 5.03 11.82 43.31
C LEU A 331 6.40 11.35 43.76
N VAL A 332 7.24 12.25 44.25
CA VAL A 332 8.58 11.97 44.74
C VAL A 332 8.76 12.68 46.10
N ASN A 333 9.40 12.00 47.04
CA ASN A 333 9.84 12.58 48.32
C ASN A 333 10.96 11.69 48.87
N SER A 334 12.16 11.78 48.28
CA SER A 334 13.30 10.95 48.66
C SER A 334 14.63 11.56 48.25
N GLN A 335 15.71 11.10 48.88
CA GLN A 335 17.07 11.36 48.44
C GLN A 335 17.29 10.69 47.06
N GLN A 336 17.83 11.44 46.10
CA GLN A 336 18.14 10.94 44.78
C GLN A 336 19.55 11.35 44.35
N THR A 337 20.25 10.47 43.69
CA THR A 337 21.58 10.71 43.13
C THR A 337 21.52 11.64 41.94
N ALA A 338 22.62 12.31 41.61
CA ALA A 338 22.74 13.07 40.35
C ALA A 338 22.34 12.26 39.12
N GLY A 339 21.84 12.93 38.10
CA GLY A 339 21.45 12.33 36.82
C GLY A 339 20.13 12.87 36.26
N TYR A 340 19.77 12.40 35.06
CA TYR A 340 18.50 12.66 34.43
C TYR A 340 17.45 11.71 35.02
N ARG A 341 16.29 12.26 35.42
CA ARG A 341 15.24 11.52 36.15
C ARG A 341 13.87 11.70 35.52
N SER A 342 13.00 10.71 35.69
CA SER A 342 11.61 10.84 35.27
C SER A 342 10.67 10.16 36.24
N ILE A 343 9.41 10.61 36.28
CA ILE A 343 8.33 10.01 37.06
C ILE A 343 7.01 10.12 36.27
N GLN A 344 6.29 9.02 36.21
CA GLN A 344 4.98 8.97 35.56
C GLN A 344 3.87 9.33 36.55
N TRP A 345 2.83 10.04 36.07
CA TRP A 345 1.63 10.33 36.81
C TRP A 345 0.39 9.99 35.98
N ASN A 346 -0.55 9.29 36.59
CA ASN A 346 -1.77 8.76 35.97
C ASN A 346 -3.04 9.51 36.41
N ALA A 347 -2.95 10.81 36.65
CA ALA A 347 -4.05 11.69 37.05
C ALA A 347 -4.84 11.21 38.30
N THR A 348 -4.15 10.63 39.30
CA THR A 348 -4.77 10.23 40.56
C THR A 348 -4.28 11.07 41.73
N ASN A 349 -5.13 11.24 42.77
CA ASN A 349 -4.73 11.84 44.05
C ASN A 349 -3.97 10.82 44.94
N ASN A 350 -3.61 11.24 46.18
CA ASN A 350 -2.92 10.38 47.16
C ASN A 350 -3.74 9.14 47.58
N LEU A 351 -5.07 9.17 47.38
CA LEU A 351 -5.97 8.03 47.69
C LEU A 351 -6.15 7.11 46.49
N GLY A 352 -5.56 7.41 45.33
CA GLY A 352 -5.70 6.65 44.08
C GLY A 352 -6.98 6.99 43.31
N GLU A 353 -7.71 8.01 43.69
CA GLU A 353 -8.94 8.44 43.02
C GLU A 353 -8.60 9.28 41.79
N LEU A 354 -9.30 9.04 40.67
CA LEU A 354 -9.15 9.77 39.43
C LEU A 354 -9.58 11.24 39.59
N LEU A 355 -8.84 12.12 38.95
CA LEU A 355 -9.12 13.54 38.97
C LEU A 355 -9.99 13.97 37.79
N SER A 356 -10.65 15.11 37.95
CA SER A 356 -11.41 15.73 36.88
C SER A 356 -10.51 16.43 35.86
N ALA A 357 -10.95 16.48 34.60
CA ALA A 357 -10.29 17.29 33.57
C ALA A 357 -10.09 18.74 34.05
N GLY A 358 -8.95 19.31 33.73
CA GLY A 358 -8.61 20.67 34.15
C GLY A 358 -7.12 20.96 34.18
N MET A 359 -6.80 22.15 34.66
CA MET A 359 -5.40 22.57 34.83
C MET A 359 -4.89 22.13 36.19
N TYR A 360 -3.68 21.58 36.22
CA TYR A 360 -2.91 21.23 37.42
C TYR A 360 -1.54 21.87 37.36
N ILE A 361 -0.91 21.96 38.50
CA ILE A 361 0.41 22.57 38.69
C ILE A 361 1.29 21.51 39.34
N TYR A 362 2.54 21.38 38.90
CA TYR A 362 3.51 20.53 39.57
C TYR A 362 4.77 21.37 39.93
N THR A 363 5.32 21.08 41.09
CA THR A 363 6.51 21.78 41.61
C THR A 363 7.55 20.75 42.03
N ILE A 364 8.77 20.95 41.59
CA ILE A 364 9.95 20.29 42.16
C ILE A 364 10.59 21.20 43.24
N GLN A 365 11.05 20.56 44.30
CA GLN A 365 11.99 21.09 45.26
C GLN A 365 13.19 20.14 45.35
N ALA A 366 14.38 20.60 45.03
CA ALA A 366 15.63 19.83 45.13
C ALA A 366 16.71 20.69 45.78
N GLY A 367 16.99 20.44 47.06
CA GLY A 367 17.82 21.37 47.85
C GLY A 367 17.23 22.75 47.87
N GLU A 368 18.01 23.76 47.45
CA GLU A 368 17.56 25.16 47.32
C GLU A 368 16.84 25.48 46.02
N PHE A 369 16.93 24.58 45.03
CA PHE A 369 16.24 24.74 43.74
C PHE A 369 14.74 24.47 43.86
N SER A 370 13.95 25.36 43.24
CA SER A 370 12.51 25.15 43.11
C SER A 370 12.03 25.68 41.78
N GLN A 371 11.25 24.86 41.10
CA GLN A 371 10.64 25.22 39.82
C GLN A 371 9.20 24.66 39.72
N THR A 372 8.34 25.44 39.08
CA THR A 372 6.91 25.10 38.92
C THR A 372 6.51 25.15 37.47
N ARG A 373 5.68 24.18 37.04
CA ARG A 373 5.09 24.14 35.72
C ARG A 373 3.60 23.79 35.78
N LYS A 374 2.88 24.06 34.68
CA LYS A 374 1.47 23.77 34.53
C LYS A 374 1.27 22.61 33.55
N MET A 375 0.18 21.87 33.74
CA MET A 375 -0.25 20.78 32.85
C MET A 375 -1.75 20.75 32.71
N ILE A 376 -2.27 20.16 31.62
CA ILE A 376 -3.70 20.10 31.31
C ILE A 376 -4.10 18.64 31.18
N LEU A 377 -5.00 18.19 32.06
CA LEU A 377 -5.65 16.88 31.99
C LEU A 377 -6.88 16.99 31.12
N LEU A 378 -6.97 16.17 30.11
CA LEU A 378 -8.16 15.97 29.29
C LEU A 378 -9.09 14.92 29.95
N LYS A 379 -10.28 14.78 29.40
CA LYS A 379 -11.28 13.83 29.93
C LYS A 379 -11.31 12.59 29.03
#